data_10d2431e16ecf8348a7c3c30a9d55bb3
#
_entry.id   10d2431e16ecf8348a7c3c30a9d55bb3
#
_cell.length_a   1.000
_cell.length_b   1.000
_cell.length_c   1.000
_cell.angle_alpha   90.00
_cell.angle_beta   90.00
_cell.angle_gamma   90.00
#
_symmetry.space_group_name_H-M   'P 1'
#
loop_
_entity.id
_entity.type
_entity.pdbx_description
1 polymer ?
#
loop_
_entity_poly.entity_id
_entity_poly.type
_entity_poly.pdbx_seq_one_letter_code
_entity_poly.pdbx_strand_id
1 'polypeptide(L)'
;PNVLLIMTDDDGFGSPSTFGGVIPTPTLDRIAKSGLRYTNFHSTSLCSPTRAALITGRNHHSVGFGVVGEIATGFPGYDSIIPIEKGTIGTILRDNGYATSWFGKDHNTPFFANSQAGPFEQWPNGMGFEYFWGFVGGDASQWQPNLFRNTTPIFPFQGNPGWNMQTAMADEAIQYMRQSKALA
;
A
#
# COMPACT_ATOMS: atom_id res chain seq x y z
N PRO A 1 18.19 -5.03 -9.30
CA PRO A 1 17.40 -6.05 -8.60
C PRO A 1 15.92 -5.66 -8.54
N ASN A 2 15.02 -6.64 -8.52
CA ASN A 2 13.61 -6.39 -8.29
C ASN A 2 13.32 -6.27 -6.79
N VAL A 3 12.37 -5.43 -6.42
CA VAL A 3 11.95 -5.21 -5.04
C VAL A 3 10.46 -5.51 -4.91
N LEU A 4 10.09 -6.44 -4.05
CA LEU A 4 8.71 -6.73 -3.67
C LEU A 4 8.55 -6.40 -2.18
N LEU A 5 7.73 -5.40 -1.88
CA LEU A 5 7.39 -5.01 -0.52
C LEU A 5 5.96 -5.44 -0.22
N ILE A 6 5.78 -6.25 0.82
CA ILE A 6 4.47 -6.71 1.27
C ILE A 6 4.26 -6.21 2.69
N MET A 7 3.16 -5.51 2.93
CA MET A 7 2.75 -5.05 4.24
C MET A 7 1.38 -5.63 4.59
N THR A 8 1.32 -6.36 5.69
CA THR A 8 0.06 -6.80 6.29
C THR A 8 -0.58 -5.65 7.08
N ASP A 9 -1.91 -5.65 7.16
CA ASP A 9 -2.68 -4.61 7.82
C ASP A 9 -3.29 -5.18 9.13
N ASP A 10 -3.15 -4.44 10.21
CA ASP A 10 -3.60 -4.82 11.55
C ASP A 10 -3.10 -6.20 12.03
N ASP A 11 -1.88 -6.56 11.61
CA ASP A 11 -1.25 -7.83 11.99
C ASP A 11 -0.21 -7.61 13.10
N GLY A 12 -0.41 -8.28 14.21
CA GLY A 12 0.50 -8.24 15.35
C GLY A 12 1.68 -9.21 15.18
N PHE A 13 2.83 -8.86 15.78
CA PHE A 13 4.05 -9.67 15.77
C PHE A 13 3.82 -11.15 16.14
N GLY A 14 2.93 -11.40 17.09
CA GLY A 14 2.64 -12.75 17.57
C GLY A 14 1.57 -13.51 16.78
N SER A 15 1.04 -12.98 15.68
CA SER A 15 -0.01 -13.64 14.90
C SER A 15 0.52 -14.72 13.94
N PRO A 16 1.54 -14.45 13.09
CA PRO A 16 2.01 -15.44 12.12
C PRO A 16 2.89 -16.53 12.74
N SER A 17 2.77 -17.75 12.22
CA SER A 17 3.59 -18.90 12.66
C SER A 17 5.09 -18.65 12.57
N THR A 18 5.53 -17.80 11.67
CA THR A 18 6.92 -17.39 11.48
C THR A 18 7.56 -16.80 12.73
N PHE A 19 6.76 -16.18 13.59
CA PHE A 19 7.19 -15.61 14.88
C PHE A 19 6.63 -16.37 16.10
N GLY A 20 6.13 -17.60 15.90
CA GLY A 20 5.59 -18.44 16.95
C GLY A 20 4.10 -18.26 17.19
N GLY A 21 3.39 -17.54 16.32
CA GLY A 21 1.94 -17.34 16.38
C GLY A 21 1.14 -18.56 15.95
N VAL A 22 -0.18 -18.44 16.15
CA VAL A 22 -1.12 -19.55 15.90
C VAL A 22 -1.65 -19.59 14.46
N ILE A 23 -1.41 -18.55 13.67
CA ILE A 23 -1.88 -18.46 12.29
C ILE A 23 -0.81 -19.09 11.37
N PRO A 24 -1.13 -20.19 10.66
CA PRO A 24 -0.18 -20.80 9.73
C PRO A 24 0.15 -19.85 8.58
N THR A 25 1.43 -19.48 8.44
CA THR A 25 1.94 -18.60 7.38
C THR A 25 3.09 -19.28 6.63
N PRO A 26 2.85 -20.37 5.90
CA PRO A 26 3.91 -21.21 5.33
C PRO A 26 4.79 -20.49 4.32
N THR A 27 4.25 -19.48 3.62
CA THR A 27 5.05 -18.67 2.69
C THR A 27 6.01 -17.75 3.42
N LEU A 28 5.58 -17.10 4.51
CA LEU A 28 6.47 -16.30 5.36
C LEU A 28 7.53 -17.16 6.02
N ASP A 29 7.15 -18.38 6.49
CA ASP A 29 8.09 -19.35 7.04
C ASP A 29 9.17 -19.74 6.03
N ARG A 30 8.80 -19.94 4.76
CA ARG A 30 9.74 -20.24 3.67
C ARG A 30 10.67 -19.06 3.41
N ILE A 31 10.16 -17.84 3.36
CA ILE A 31 10.96 -16.61 3.17
C ILE A 31 11.94 -16.45 4.34
N ALA A 32 11.47 -16.63 5.56
CA ALA A 32 12.29 -16.51 6.77
C ALA A 32 13.44 -17.52 6.82
N LYS A 33 13.26 -18.73 6.25
CA LYS A 33 14.31 -19.76 6.15
C LYS A 33 15.43 -19.38 5.18
N SER A 34 15.16 -18.57 4.19
CA SER A 34 16.12 -18.13 3.16
C SER A 34 16.57 -16.69 3.30
N GLY A 35 16.01 -15.95 4.25
CA GLY A 35 16.27 -14.53 4.46
C GLY A 35 16.58 -14.18 5.91
N LEU A 36 16.35 -12.92 6.24
CA LEU A 36 16.51 -12.41 7.61
C LEU A 36 15.16 -12.25 8.29
N ARG A 37 15.12 -12.52 9.57
CA ARG A 37 13.96 -12.32 10.42
C ARG A 37 14.32 -11.33 11.53
N TYR A 38 13.75 -10.14 11.45
CA TYR A 38 13.94 -9.11 12.46
C TYR A 38 12.98 -9.32 13.63
N THR A 39 13.50 -9.33 14.86
CA THR A 39 12.72 -9.48 16.07
C THR A 39 12.57 -8.16 16.85
N ASN A 40 13.22 -7.12 16.36
CA ASN A 40 13.14 -5.76 16.94
C ASN A 40 12.86 -4.76 15.81
N PHE A 41 11.70 -4.92 15.17
CA PHE A 41 11.21 -4.05 14.10
C PHE A 41 9.94 -3.34 14.58
N HIS A 42 9.91 -2.02 14.45
CA HIS A 42 8.82 -1.18 14.95
C HIS A 42 8.16 -0.43 13.80
N SER A 43 6.85 -0.28 13.91
CA SER A 43 6.03 0.61 13.09
C SER A 43 5.36 1.66 13.99
N THR A 44 4.62 2.58 13.40
CA THR A 44 3.71 3.40 14.19
C THR A 44 2.51 2.57 14.65
N SER A 45 1.72 3.09 15.58
CA SER A 45 0.53 2.40 16.09
C SER A 45 -0.68 2.48 15.14
N LEU A 46 -0.58 3.17 14.01
CA LEU A 46 -1.68 3.43 13.08
C LEU A 46 -1.26 3.12 11.62
N CYS A 47 -2.25 2.75 10.79
CA CYS A 47 -2.03 2.33 9.41
C CYS A 47 -1.51 3.46 8.52
N SER A 48 -2.19 4.60 8.35
CA SER A 48 -1.73 5.65 7.45
C SER A 48 -0.42 6.31 7.85
N PRO A 49 -0.11 6.56 9.14
CA PRO A 49 1.21 7.00 9.57
C PRO A 49 2.33 6.01 9.23
N THR A 50 2.10 4.70 9.45
CA THR A 50 3.08 3.66 9.09
C THR A 50 3.32 3.63 7.58
N ARG A 51 2.26 3.73 6.77
CA ARG A 51 2.34 3.74 5.31
C ARG A 51 3.09 4.97 4.81
N ALA A 52 2.79 6.15 5.34
CA ALA A 52 3.48 7.38 5.01
C ALA A 52 4.99 7.30 5.34
N ALA A 53 5.34 6.78 6.53
CA ALA A 53 6.73 6.56 6.91
C ALA A 53 7.44 5.56 5.97
N LEU A 54 6.75 4.46 5.59
CA LEU A 54 7.28 3.42 4.73
C LEU A 54 7.60 3.94 3.33
N ILE A 55 6.65 4.63 2.69
CA ILE A 55 6.83 5.08 1.31
C ILE A 55 7.76 6.28 1.17
N THR A 56 7.95 7.07 2.24
CA THR A 56 8.81 8.25 2.21
C THR A 56 10.18 8.04 2.84
N GLY A 57 10.35 6.96 3.63
CA GLY A 57 11.55 6.72 4.42
C GLY A 57 11.78 7.77 5.53
N ARG A 58 10.72 8.47 5.97
CA ARG A 58 10.79 9.60 6.91
C ARG A 58 9.91 9.38 8.12
N ASN A 59 10.16 10.12 9.18
CA ASN A 59 9.24 10.17 10.31
C ASN A 59 7.86 10.67 9.82
N HIS A 60 6.80 9.98 10.22
CA HIS A 60 5.44 10.24 9.75
C HIS A 60 4.93 11.66 10.07
N HIS A 61 5.35 12.29 11.17
CA HIS A 61 5.02 13.69 11.45
C HIS A 61 5.65 14.66 10.44
N SER A 62 6.85 14.35 9.94
CA SER A 62 7.53 15.21 8.97
C SER A 62 6.93 15.15 7.56
N VAL A 63 5.98 14.25 7.35
CA VAL A 63 5.26 14.05 6.09
C VAL A 63 3.73 14.14 6.27
N GLY A 64 3.28 14.86 7.30
CA GLY A 64 1.86 15.19 7.47
C GLY A 64 1.03 14.15 8.20
N PHE A 65 1.58 12.99 8.55
CA PHE A 65 0.83 11.86 9.11
C PHE A 65 1.09 11.62 10.60
N GLY A 66 1.03 12.67 11.42
CA GLY A 66 1.06 12.55 12.87
C GLY A 66 -0.14 11.80 13.45
N VAL A 67 -1.20 11.66 12.66
CA VAL A 67 -2.47 10.98 13.00
C VAL A 67 -2.99 10.26 11.75
N VAL A 68 -4.00 9.40 11.92
CA VAL A 68 -4.70 8.74 10.82
C VAL A 68 -5.47 9.78 9.97
N GLY A 69 -5.50 9.57 8.65
CA GLY A 69 -5.98 10.56 7.69
C GLY A 69 -7.41 11.08 7.92
N GLU A 70 -8.30 10.22 8.46
CA GLU A 70 -9.71 10.54 8.71
C GLU A 70 -9.92 11.59 9.81
N ILE A 71 -8.94 11.75 10.69
CA ILE A 71 -8.99 12.76 11.76
C ILE A 71 -7.87 13.79 11.64
N ALA A 72 -7.42 14.01 10.39
CA ALA A 72 -6.47 15.06 10.07
C ALA A 72 -6.92 16.43 10.55
N THR A 73 -5.96 17.26 10.91
CA THR A 73 -6.19 18.64 11.38
C THR A 73 -5.43 19.60 10.48
N GLY A 74 -5.68 20.91 10.63
CA GLY A 74 -4.94 21.93 9.89
C GLY A 74 -3.54 22.25 10.47
N PHE A 75 -3.07 21.51 11.46
CA PHE A 75 -1.76 21.76 12.06
C PHE A 75 -0.63 21.07 11.28
N PRO A 76 0.56 21.71 11.16
CA PRO A 76 1.72 21.11 10.53
C PRO A 76 2.05 19.72 11.11
N GLY A 77 2.28 18.75 10.23
CA GLY A 77 2.55 17.37 10.61
C GLY A 77 1.32 16.52 10.89
N TYR A 78 0.10 17.09 10.83
CA TYR A 78 -1.18 16.40 11.09
C TYR A 78 -2.22 16.66 10.01
N ASP A 79 -1.82 17.19 8.87
CA ASP A 79 -2.70 17.61 7.77
C ASP A 79 -2.97 16.50 6.76
N SER A 80 -2.31 15.33 6.93
CA SER A 80 -2.42 14.14 6.05
C SER A 80 -2.09 14.41 4.59
N ILE A 81 -1.19 15.37 4.34
CA ILE A 81 -0.67 15.68 3.01
C ILE A 81 0.82 15.37 2.98
N ILE A 82 1.23 14.45 2.09
CA ILE A 82 2.65 14.19 1.85
C ILE A 82 3.18 15.29 0.93
N PRO A 83 4.09 16.16 1.41
CA PRO A 83 4.65 17.19 0.53
C PRO A 83 5.46 16.54 -0.61
N ILE A 84 5.25 17.01 -1.84
CA ILE A 84 5.85 16.41 -3.04
C ILE A 84 7.39 16.44 -2.99
N GLU A 85 7.96 17.47 -2.36
CA GLU A 85 9.41 17.62 -2.19
C GLU A 85 10.03 16.59 -1.23
N LYS A 86 9.21 15.89 -0.46
CA LYS A 86 9.71 14.79 0.40
C LYS A 86 10.05 13.55 -0.40
N GLY A 87 9.47 13.42 -1.58
CA GLY A 87 9.64 12.25 -2.44
C GLY A 87 9.08 10.96 -1.82
N THR A 88 8.84 10.00 -2.65
CA THR A 88 8.44 8.65 -2.24
C THR A 88 9.37 7.62 -2.86
N ILE A 89 9.34 6.40 -2.34
CA ILE A 89 10.07 5.27 -2.95
C ILE A 89 9.59 5.05 -4.40
N GLY A 90 8.30 5.29 -4.71
CA GLY A 90 7.76 5.24 -6.07
C GLY A 90 8.44 6.24 -6.99
N THR A 91 8.47 7.51 -6.60
CA THR A 91 9.14 8.57 -7.38
C THR A 91 10.64 8.27 -7.56
N ILE A 92 11.34 7.92 -6.47
CA ILE A 92 12.78 7.67 -6.51
C ILE A 92 13.11 6.48 -7.42
N LEU A 93 12.39 5.38 -7.31
CA LEU A 93 12.65 4.20 -8.13
C LEU A 93 12.28 4.43 -9.59
N ARG A 94 11.14 5.06 -9.88
CA ARG A 94 10.75 5.43 -11.24
C ARG A 94 11.81 6.31 -11.91
N ASP A 95 12.30 7.32 -11.22
CA ASP A 95 13.31 8.25 -11.74
C ASP A 95 14.70 7.56 -11.94
N ASN A 96 14.86 6.37 -11.37
CA ASN A 96 16.02 5.50 -11.57
C ASN A 96 15.74 4.31 -12.52
N GLY A 97 14.68 4.38 -13.31
CA GLY A 97 14.39 3.42 -14.38
C GLY A 97 13.68 2.15 -13.95
N TYR A 98 13.10 2.11 -12.75
CA TYR A 98 12.25 1.01 -12.31
C TYR A 98 10.80 1.21 -12.78
N ALA A 99 10.15 0.15 -13.23
CA ALA A 99 8.70 0.10 -13.29
C ALA A 99 8.13 -0.03 -11.87
N THR A 100 7.24 0.87 -11.49
CA THR A 100 6.71 0.99 -10.13
C THR A 100 5.22 0.69 -10.08
N SER A 101 4.79 -0.08 -9.08
CA SER A 101 3.39 -0.45 -8.94
C SER A 101 2.96 -0.54 -7.48
N TRP A 102 1.67 -0.32 -7.23
CA TRP A 102 1.04 -0.44 -5.93
C TRP A 102 -0.22 -1.30 -6.03
N PHE A 103 -0.35 -2.28 -5.13
CA PHE A 103 -1.51 -3.16 -5.06
C PHE A 103 -2.12 -3.10 -3.65
N GLY A 104 -3.44 -2.91 -3.59
CA GLY A 104 -4.21 -2.95 -2.34
C GLY A 104 -4.49 -1.59 -1.72
N LYS A 105 -4.44 -1.54 -0.39
CA LYS A 105 -4.84 -0.36 0.40
C LYS A 105 -3.90 0.83 0.18
N ASP A 106 -4.47 1.94 -0.26
CA ASP A 106 -3.86 3.27 -0.14
C ASP A 106 -4.61 4.10 0.90
N HIS A 107 -3.94 4.39 1.98
CA HIS A 107 -4.49 5.13 3.10
C HIS A 107 -3.73 6.46 3.32
N ASN A 108 -3.05 6.94 2.29
CA ASN A 108 -2.29 8.20 2.32
C ASN A 108 -2.90 9.28 1.44
N THR A 109 -3.93 8.99 0.67
CA THR A 109 -4.71 10.02 -0.03
C THR A 109 -5.56 10.78 0.98
N PRO A 110 -5.45 12.12 1.06
CA PRO A 110 -6.25 12.93 1.96
C PRO A 110 -7.75 12.83 1.65
N PHE A 111 -8.59 13.00 2.68
CA PHE A 111 -10.04 12.84 2.53
C PHE A 111 -10.65 13.73 1.45
N PHE A 112 -10.16 14.96 1.28
CA PHE A 112 -10.65 15.87 0.24
C PHE A 112 -10.28 15.45 -1.19
N ALA A 113 -9.30 14.55 -1.35
CA ALA A 113 -8.79 14.08 -2.64
C ALA A 113 -9.21 12.64 -2.96
N ASN A 114 -10.01 11.97 -2.12
CA ASN A 114 -10.35 10.55 -2.29
C ASN A 114 -11.49 10.29 -3.28
N SER A 115 -12.02 11.34 -3.91
CA SER A 115 -13.11 11.20 -4.88
C SER A 115 -12.61 10.73 -6.25
N GLN A 116 -13.51 10.12 -7.02
CA GLN A 116 -13.24 9.69 -8.40
C GLN A 116 -12.92 10.86 -9.36
N ALA A 117 -13.19 12.08 -8.95
CA ALA A 117 -12.89 13.29 -9.73
C ALA A 117 -11.50 13.88 -9.40
N GLY A 118 -10.78 13.30 -8.45
CA GLY A 118 -9.51 13.83 -7.97
C GLY A 118 -9.69 14.96 -6.94
N PRO A 119 -8.64 15.73 -6.68
CA PRO A 119 -7.33 15.71 -7.36
C PRO A 119 -6.51 14.45 -7.13
N PHE A 120 -5.62 14.08 -8.07
CA PHE A 120 -4.91 12.79 -8.07
C PHE A 120 -3.45 12.86 -7.64
N GLU A 121 -2.95 14.03 -7.25
CA GLU A 121 -1.54 14.22 -6.89
C GLU A 121 -1.13 13.42 -5.67
N GLN A 122 -2.08 13.18 -4.75
CA GLN A 122 -1.86 12.39 -3.53
C GLN A 122 -2.29 10.92 -3.68
N TRP A 123 -2.74 10.50 -4.86
CA TRP A 123 -3.00 9.11 -5.17
C TRP A 123 -1.69 8.37 -5.48
N PRO A 124 -1.64 7.03 -5.41
CA PRO A 124 -0.42 6.28 -5.73
C PRO A 124 0.23 6.69 -7.04
N ASN A 125 -0.58 6.95 -8.09
CA ASN A 125 -0.05 7.42 -9.38
C ASN A 125 0.64 8.78 -9.28
N GLY A 126 0.06 9.73 -8.56
CA GLY A 126 0.68 11.04 -8.30
C GLY A 126 1.93 10.93 -7.42
N MET A 127 2.01 9.90 -6.57
CA MET A 127 3.15 9.61 -5.71
C MET A 127 4.22 8.74 -6.38
N GLY A 128 4.17 8.55 -7.71
CA GLY A 128 5.24 7.92 -8.50
C GLY A 128 5.08 6.43 -8.73
N PHE A 129 3.94 5.84 -8.43
CA PHE A 129 3.62 4.46 -8.80
C PHE A 129 2.88 4.46 -10.14
N GLU A 130 3.53 3.98 -11.19
CA GLU A 130 3.01 4.02 -12.56
C GLU A 130 1.76 3.15 -12.75
N TYR A 131 1.62 2.14 -11.92
CA TYR A 131 0.45 1.27 -11.89
C TYR A 131 -0.12 1.18 -10.47
N PHE A 132 -1.41 1.37 -10.35
CA PHE A 132 -2.16 1.21 -9.11
C PHE A 132 -3.36 0.28 -9.34
N TRP A 133 -3.52 -0.71 -8.47
CA TRP A 133 -4.73 -1.51 -8.38
C TRP A 133 -5.10 -1.69 -6.91
N GLY A 134 -6.18 -1.08 -6.48
CA GLY A 134 -6.53 -1.12 -5.07
C GLY A 134 -7.68 -0.19 -4.71
N PHE A 135 -7.73 0.19 -3.46
CA PHE A 135 -8.72 1.11 -2.94
C PHE A 135 -8.07 2.26 -2.18
N VAL A 136 -8.78 3.38 -2.12
CA VAL A 136 -8.39 4.59 -1.40
C VAL A 136 -9.21 4.64 -0.11
N GLY A 137 -8.53 4.87 1.02
CA GLY A 137 -9.15 4.93 2.34
C GLY A 137 -8.66 3.87 3.30
N GLY A 138 -9.21 3.87 4.52
CA GLY A 138 -8.76 3.06 5.65
C GLY A 138 -9.17 1.61 5.58
N ASP A 139 -10.34 1.31 5.02
CA ASP A 139 -10.87 -0.03 4.89
C ASP A 139 -11.71 -0.21 3.62
N ALA A 140 -12.02 -1.44 3.29
CA ALA A 140 -12.89 -1.77 2.17
C ALA A 140 -13.54 -3.15 2.37
N SER A 141 -14.72 -3.34 1.76
CA SER A 141 -15.33 -4.65 1.68
C SER A 141 -14.42 -5.63 0.94
N GLN A 142 -14.28 -6.85 1.45
CA GLN A 142 -13.52 -7.90 0.78
C GLN A 142 -14.24 -8.47 -0.45
N TRP A 143 -15.54 -8.21 -0.58
CA TRP A 143 -16.43 -8.80 -1.59
C TRP A 143 -16.98 -7.79 -2.59
N GLN A 144 -17.19 -6.55 -2.16
CA GLN A 144 -17.72 -5.45 -2.97
C GLN A 144 -17.02 -4.15 -2.62
N PRO A 145 -15.70 -4.06 -2.83
CA PRO A 145 -14.91 -2.88 -2.53
C PRO A 145 -15.13 -1.77 -3.56
N ASN A 146 -14.82 -0.55 -3.17
CA ASN A 146 -14.66 0.56 -4.11
C ASN A 146 -13.23 0.51 -4.68
N LEU A 147 -13.06 -0.15 -5.82
CA LEU A 147 -11.75 -0.41 -6.43
C LEU A 147 -11.43 0.51 -7.59
N PHE A 148 -10.15 0.71 -7.76
CA PHE A 148 -9.59 1.49 -8.87
C PHE A 148 -8.46 0.73 -9.57
N ARG A 149 -8.38 0.94 -10.89
CA ARG A 149 -7.17 0.69 -11.68
C ARG A 149 -6.65 2.06 -12.12
N ASN A 150 -5.50 2.43 -11.58
CA ASN A 150 -5.01 3.81 -11.61
C ASN A 150 -6.06 4.75 -10.99
N THR A 151 -6.63 5.66 -11.76
CA THR A 151 -7.69 6.59 -11.32
C THR A 151 -9.09 6.19 -11.80
N THR A 152 -9.20 5.05 -12.49
CA THR A 152 -10.47 4.57 -13.07
C THR A 152 -11.13 3.55 -12.14
N PRO A 153 -12.40 3.77 -11.74
CA PRO A 153 -13.14 2.79 -10.94
C PRO A 153 -13.35 1.49 -11.71
N ILE A 154 -13.25 0.36 -11.02
CA ILE A 154 -13.46 -0.98 -11.58
C ILE A 154 -14.37 -1.80 -10.67
N PHE A 155 -15.12 -2.73 -11.26
CA PHE A 155 -16.12 -3.53 -10.56
C PHE A 155 -15.99 -5.03 -10.90
N PRO A 156 -14.83 -5.66 -10.64
CA PRO A 156 -14.55 -7.04 -11.08
C PRO A 156 -15.42 -8.10 -10.36
N PHE A 157 -16.03 -7.72 -9.25
CA PHE A 157 -16.95 -8.58 -8.49
C PHE A 157 -18.35 -8.68 -9.11
N GLN A 158 -18.74 -7.74 -9.98
CA GLN A 158 -20.06 -7.76 -10.60
C GLN A 158 -20.22 -8.99 -11.50
N GLY A 159 -21.28 -9.75 -11.25
CA GLY A 159 -21.54 -10.98 -11.99
C GLY A 159 -20.59 -12.15 -11.69
N ASN A 160 -19.75 -12.03 -10.68
CA ASN A 160 -18.77 -13.05 -10.29
C ASN A 160 -18.98 -13.51 -8.82
N PRO A 161 -19.89 -14.44 -8.57
CA PRO A 161 -20.14 -14.97 -7.23
C PRO A 161 -18.86 -15.63 -6.68
N GLY A 162 -18.52 -15.29 -5.44
CA GLY A 162 -17.32 -15.81 -4.79
C GLY A 162 -16.03 -15.03 -5.09
N TRP A 163 -16.09 -13.95 -5.87
CA TRP A 163 -14.96 -13.05 -6.02
C TRP A 163 -14.49 -12.51 -4.65
N ASN A 164 -13.18 -12.42 -4.46
CA ASN A 164 -12.58 -11.91 -3.24
C ASN A 164 -11.42 -10.97 -3.58
N MET A 165 -11.36 -9.84 -2.90
CA MET A 165 -10.38 -8.79 -3.16
C MET A 165 -8.94 -9.25 -2.96
N GLN A 166 -8.65 -10.04 -1.92
CA GLN A 166 -7.28 -10.48 -1.62
C GLN A 166 -6.74 -11.41 -2.72
N THR A 167 -7.57 -12.34 -3.18
CA THR A 167 -7.21 -13.22 -4.29
C THR A 167 -7.00 -12.43 -5.58
N ALA A 168 -7.95 -11.55 -5.92
CA ALA A 168 -7.87 -10.74 -7.13
C ALA A 168 -6.65 -9.79 -7.13
N MET A 169 -6.32 -9.21 -5.96
CA MET A 169 -5.13 -8.36 -5.80
C MET A 169 -3.84 -9.15 -6.04
N ALA A 170 -3.75 -10.38 -5.50
CA ALA A 170 -2.59 -11.23 -5.71
C ALA A 170 -2.45 -11.64 -7.19
N ASP A 171 -3.55 -11.98 -7.85
CA ASP A 171 -3.56 -12.33 -9.26
C ASP A 171 -3.15 -11.15 -10.15
N GLU A 172 -3.65 -9.94 -9.87
CA GLU A 172 -3.29 -8.73 -10.59
C GLU A 172 -1.80 -8.40 -10.41
N ALA A 173 -1.26 -8.53 -9.20
CA ALA A 173 0.16 -8.31 -8.93
C ALA A 173 1.04 -9.34 -9.68
N ILE A 174 0.65 -10.61 -9.69
CA ILE A 174 1.35 -11.67 -10.43
C ILE A 174 1.30 -11.40 -11.93
N GLN A 175 0.15 -10.99 -12.44
CA GLN A 175 0.01 -10.64 -13.87
C GLN A 175 0.90 -9.46 -14.24
N TYR A 176 0.92 -8.41 -13.44
CA TYR A 176 1.80 -7.26 -13.65
C TYR A 176 3.27 -7.66 -13.69
N MET A 177 3.73 -8.48 -12.73
CA MET A 177 5.11 -8.98 -12.70
C MET A 177 5.47 -9.81 -13.94
N ARG A 178 4.54 -10.65 -14.42
CA ARG A 178 4.74 -11.44 -15.64
C ARG A 178 4.86 -10.57 -16.88
N GLN A 179 4.01 -9.55 -16.99
CA GLN A 179 4.06 -8.60 -18.11
C GLN A 179 5.34 -7.78 -18.07
N SER A 180 5.73 -7.24 -16.92
CA SER A 180 6.98 -6.47 -16.77
C SER A 180 8.20 -7.33 -17.15
N LYS A 181 8.22 -8.59 -16.74
CA LYS A 181 9.31 -9.52 -17.13
C LYS A 181 9.34 -9.79 -18.62
N ALA A 182 8.20 -9.81 -19.30
CA ALA A 182 8.15 -10.08 -20.75
C ALA A 182 8.57 -8.87 -21.60
N LEU A 183 8.55 -7.67 -21.00
CA LEU A 183 8.91 -6.40 -21.66
C LEU A 183 10.36 -5.97 -21.35
N ALA A 184 11.03 -6.61 -20.40
CA ALA A 184 12.40 -6.34 -20.00
C ALA A 184 13.40 -7.20 -20.80
#